data_d2fca454870a4fa59995b678314b4340
#
_entry.id   d2fca454870a4fa59995b678314b4340
#
_cell.length_a   1.000
_cell.length_b   1.000
_cell.length_c   1.000
_cell.angle_alpha   90.00
_cell.angle_beta   90.00
_cell.angle_gamma   90.00
#
_symmetry.space_group_name_H-M   'P 1'
#
loop_
_entity.id
_entity.type
_entity.pdbx_description
1 polymer ?
#
loop_
_entity_poly.entity_id
_entity_poly.type
_entity_poly.pdbx_seq_one_letter_code
_entity_poly.pdbx_strand_id
1 'polypeptide(L)'
;YVSEITPRRLRVYARAPQTGDLTLSRSIELTFAPDNIELEQDGSLYVAGHPKQLTFIRHVLDPHVPSPSEVVRLQLEPQRAERIYLDPGTQLSASSVAAPLPGHLLIGSVFADYFLDCQTPRVH
;
A
#
# COMPACT_ATOMS: atom_id res chain seq x y z
N TYR A 1 -7.91 -9.03 4.52
CA TYR A 1 -6.95 -8.01 4.97
C TYR A 1 -7.68 -6.69 5.19
N VAL A 2 -7.26 -5.92 6.18
CA VAL A 2 -7.81 -4.60 6.49
C VAL A 2 -6.65 -3.64 6.81
N SER A 3 -6.58 -2.52 6.10
CA SER A 3 -5.65 -1.43 6.39
C SER A 3 -6.26 -0.47 7.43
N GLU A 4 -5.48 -0.07 8.41
CA GLU A 4 -5.86 0.92 9.41
C GLU A 4 -4.89 2.11 9.37
N ILE A 5 -5.37 3.23 8.85
CA ILE A 5 -4.56 4.44 8.58
C ILE A 5 -3.95 5.02 9.86
N THR A 6 -4.78 5.30 10.88
CA THR A 6 -4.33 6.00 12.08
C THR A 6 -3.46 5.15 12.98
N PRO A 7 -3.77 3.87 13.25
CA PRO A 7 -2.81 3.02 13.95
C PRO A 7 -1.62 2.59 13.10
N ARG A 8 -1.62 2.85 11.78
CA ARG A 8 -0.57 2.45 10.82
C ARG A 8 -0.31 0.95 10.87
N ARG A 9 -1.34 0.16 10.64
CA ARG A 9 -1.21 -1.29 10.67
C ARG A 9 -2.10 -1.98 9.64
N LEU A 10 -1.75 -3.22 9.37
CA LEU A 10 -2.52 -4.14 8.56
C LEU A 10 -3.04 -5.27 9.46
N ARG A 11 -4.32 -5.55 9.41
CA ARG A 11 -4.94 -6.68 10.10
C ARG A 11 -5.26 -7.81 9.13
N VAL A 12 -4.91 -9.02 9.55
CA VAL A 12 -5.23 -10.25 8.84
C VAL A 12 -6.32 -10.97 9.63
N TYR A 13 -7.44 -11.26 8.95
CA TYR A 13 -8.55 -12.00 9.50
C TYR A 13 -8.71 -13.35 8.83
N ALA A 14 -8.95 -14.38 9.62
CA ALA A 14 -9.50 -15.64 9.13
C ALA A 14 -11.00 -15.47 8.93
N ARG A 15 -11.52 -15.95 7.80
CA ARG A 15 -12.95 -15.91 7.48
C ARG A 15 -13.54 -17.32 7.55
N ALA A 16 -14.59 -17.47 8.34
CA ALA A 16 -15.35 -18.72 8.41
C ALA A 16 -16.10 -18.95 7.07
N PRO A 17 -15.87 -20.07 6.37
CA PRO A 17 -16.44 -20.28 5.03
C PRO A 17 -17.97 -20.33 5.02
N GLN A 18 -18.58 -20.83 6.09
CA GLN A 18 -20.03 -21.05 6.18
C GLN A 18 -20.81 -19.81 6.59
N THR A 19 -20.27 -19.03 7.54
CA THR A 19 -20.98 -17.88 8.12
C THR A 19 -20.44 -16.55 7.60
N GLY A 20 -19.19 -16.51 7.12
CA GLY A 20 -18.51 -15.29 6.75
C GLY A 20 -17.89 -14.52 7.93
N ASP A 21 -18.02 -15.05 9.16
CA ASP A 21 -17.48 -14.41 10.36
C ASP A 21 -15.97 -14.23 10.28
N LEU A 22 -15.50 -13.10 10.79
CA LEU A 22 -14.09 -12.71 10.79
C LEU A 22 -13.49 -12.88 12.18
N THR A 23 -12.38 -13.60 12.27
CA THR A 23 -11.58 -13.73 13.49
C THR A 23 -10.21 -13.11 13.25
N LEU A 24 -9.77 -12.19 14.09
CA LEU A 24 -8.43 -11.59 13.98
C LEU A 24 -7.36 -12.67 14.16
N SER A 25 -6.53 -12.83 13.13
CA SER A 25 -5.43 -13.78 13.10
C SER A 25 -4.09 -13.11 13.41
N ARG A 26 -3.85 -11.92 12.82
CA ARG A 26 -2.56 -11.23 12.92
C ARG A 26 -2.75 -9.71 12.82
N SER A 27 -1.88 -8.97 13.52
CA SER A 27 -1.73 -7.52 13.37
C SER A 27 -0.28 -7.21 13.01
N ILE A 28 -0.06 -6.42 11.97
CA ILE A 28 1.27 -6.08 11.43
C ILE A 28 1.40 -4.57 11.47
N GLU A 29 2.32 -4.07 12.29
CA GLU A 29 2.63 -2.64 12.38
C GLU A 29 3.40 -2.19 11.13
N LEU A 30 3.06 -1.01 10.61
CA LEU A 30 3.69 -0.39 9.45
C LEU A 30 4.31 0.96 9.83
N THR A 31 5.33 1.38 9.10
CA THR A 31 6.01 2.66 9.31
C THR A 31 5.28 3.84 8.66
N PHE A 32 4.28 3.56 7.85
CA PHE A 32 3.48 4.53 7.09
C PHE A 32 1.98 4.26 7.29
N ALA A 33 1.14 5.23 6.92
CA ALA A 33 -0.31 5.07 6.94
C ALA A 33 -0.76 4.30 5.69
N PRO A 34 -1.19 3.03 5.82
CA PRO A 34 -1.58 2.21 4.67
C PRO A 34 -2.92 2.67 4.09
N ASP A 35 -3.06 2.54 2.76
CA ASP A 35 -4.31 2.76 2.04
C ASP A 35 -4.79 1.43 1.44
N ASN A 36 -4.75 1.22 0.13
CA ASN A 36 -5.24 -0.01 -0.49
C ASN A 36 -4.19 -1.14 -0.46
N ILE A 37 -4.71 -2.36 -0.54
CA ILE A 37 -3.95 -3.60 -0.50
C ILE A 37 -4.27 -4.40 -1.75
N GLU A 38 -3.24 -4.80 -2.49
CA GLU A 38 -3.35 -5.73 -3.61
C GLU A 38 -2.67 -7.05 -3.26
N LEU A 39 -3.32 -8.17 -3.61
CA LEU A 39 -2.81 -9.52 -3.39
C LEU A 39 -2.20 -10.05 -4.68
N GLU A 40 -0.92 -10.43 -4.63
CA GLU A 40 -0.23 -11.12 -5.71
C GLU A 40 -0.46 -12.63 -5.66
N GLN A 41 -0.26 -13.33 -6.79
CA GLN A 41 -0.48 -14.78 -6.90
C GLN A 41 0.42 -15.60 -5.97
N ASP A 42 1.60 -15.09 -5.62
CA ASP A 42 2.53 -15.75 -4.68
C ASP A 42 2.13 -15.55 -3.20
N GLY A 43 1.04 -14.87 -2.92
CA GLY A 43 0.54 -14.54 -1.58
C GLY A 43 1.16 -13.29 -0.97
N SER A 44 2.04 -12.58 -1.66
CA SER A 44 2.55 -11.28 -1.22
C SER A 44 1.47 -10.22 -1.31
N LEU A 45 1.53 -9.23 -0.42
CA LEU A 45 0.65 -8.08 -0.42
C LEU A 45 1.43 -6.84 -0.87
N TYR A 46 0.86 -6.06 -1.78
CA TYR A 46 1.34 -4.73 -2.12
C TYR A 46 0.47 -3.71 -1.40
N VAL A 47 1.10 -2.90 -0.57
CA VAL A 47 0.41 -1.91 0.26
C VAL A 47 0.94 -0.53 -0.10
N ALA A 48 0.09 0.29 -0.69
CA ALA A 48 0.38 1.69 -0.93
C ALA A 48 -0.09 2.55 0.25
N GLY A 49 0.49 3.74 0.39
CA GLY A 49 0.06 4.64 1.46
C GLY A 49 0.93 5.87 1.64
N HIS A 50 0.81 6.47 2.82
CA HIS A 50 1.28 7.83 3.11
C HIS A 50 2.31 7.81 4.24
N PRO A 51 3.62 8.01 3.95
CA PRO A 51 4.65 8.03 4.98
C PRO A 51 4.52 9.23 5.94
N LYS A 52 3.96 10.35 5.47
CA LYS A 52 3.73 11.57 6.27
C LYS A 52 2.24 11.91 6.33
N GLN A 53 1.55 11.39 7.31
CA GLN A 53 0.10 11.50 7.46
C GLN A 53 -0.41 12.95 7.53
N LEU A 54 0.29 13.84 8.24
CA LEU A 54 -0.09 15.26 8.30
C LEU A 54 0.07 15.97 6.96
N THR A 55 1.09 15.62 6.19
CA THR A 55 1.28 16.16 4.84
C THR A 55 0.19 15.63 3.90
N PHE A 56 -0.21 14.37 4.05
CA PHE A 56 -1.34 13.82 3.32
C PHE A 56 -2.65 14.56 3.62
N ILE A 57 -2.93 14.88 4.89
CA ILE A 57 -4.11 15.68 5.26
C ILE A 57 -4.07 17.05 4.58
N ARG A 58 -2.91 17.70 4.53
CA ARG A 58 -2.75 18.99 3.82
C ARG A 58 -3.02 18.83 2.32
N HIS A 59 -2.54 17.75 1.71
CA HIS A 59 -2.79 17.43 0.30
C HIS A 59 -4.27 17.20 0.00
N VAL A 60 -5.02 16.58 0.93
CA VAL A 60 -6.48 16.42 0.81
C VAL A 60 -7.20 17.78 0.81
N LEU A 61 -6.71 18.73 1.60
CA LEU A 61 -7.28 20.08 1.66
C LEU A 61 -6.84 20.97 0.48
N ASP A 62 -5.64 20.74 -0.04
CA ASP A 62 -5.07 21.44 -1.20
C ASP A 62 -4.21 20.45 -2.01
N PRO A 63 -4.73 19.94 -3.15
CA PRO A 63 -4.01 18.99 -4.00
C PRO A 63 -2.71 19.51 -4.61
N HIS A 64 -2.45 20.83 -4.56
CA HIS A 64 -1.18 21.41 -5.01
C HIS A 64 -0.05 21.23 -3.99
N VAL A 65 -0.37 20.89 -2.74
CA VAL A 65 0.65 20.57 -1.72
C VAL A 65 1.15 19.14 -1.96
N PRO A 66 2.44 18.92 -2.30
CA PRO A 66 2.95 17.57 -2.53
C PRO A 66 2.84 16.70 -1.29
N SER A 67 2.43 15.44 -1.47
CA SER A 67 2.39 14.43 -0.40
C SER A 67 3.27 13.23 -0.78
N PRO A 68 4.17 12.80 0.11
CA PRO A 68 4.99 11.61 -0.16
C PRO A 68 4.15 10.36 -0.41
N SER A 69 4.67 9.51 -1.29
CA SER A 69 4.11 8.23 -1.69
C SER A 69 5.04 7.09 -1.27
N GLU A 70 4.48 6.01 -0.76
CA GLU A 70 5.23 4.80 -0.39
C GLU A 70 4.47 3.54 -0.82
N VAL A 71 5.21 2.56 -1.32
CA VAL A 71 4.68 1.21 -1.58
C VAL A 71 5.61 0.19 -0.94
N VAL A 72 5.01 -0.72 -0.18
CA VAL A 72 5.70 -1.83 0.47
C VAL A 72 5.13 -3.14 -0.06
N ARG A 73 6.03 -4.08 -0.40
CA ARG A 73 5.70 -5.48 -0.59
C ARG A 73 5.84 -6.21 0.74
N LEU A 74 4.78 -6.86 1.18
CA LEU A 74 4.72 -7.56 2.44
C LEU A 74 4.52 -9.06 2.20
N GLN A 75 5.50 -9.87 2.64
CA GLN A 75 5.36 -11.31 2.75
C GLN A 75 4.88 -11.64 4.17
N LEU A 76 3.99 -12.63 4.28
CA LEU A 76 3.43 -13.02 5.58
C LEU A 76 4.18 -14.19 6.23
N GLU A 77 4.74 -15.08 5.42
CA GLU A 77 5.46 -16.29 5.88
C GLU A 77 6.74 -16.53 5.06
N PRO A 78 7.94 -16.25 5.59
CA PRO A 78 8.21 -15.52 6.85
C PRO A 78 7.81 -14.05 6.72
N GLN A 79 7.44 -13.41 7.83
CA GLN A 79 7.05 -12.01 7.78
C GLN A 79 8.24 -11.13 7.37
N ARG A 80 8.09 -10.46 6.22
CA ARG A 80 9.10 -9.56 5.66
C ARG A 80 8.41 -8.40 4.96
N ALA A 81 8.83 -7.18 5.28
CA ALA A 81 8.40 -5.97 4.60
C ALA A 81 9.56 -5.42 3.78
N GLU A 82 9.32 -5.14 2.51
CA GLU A 82 10.29 -4.55 1.58
C GLU A 82 9.68 -3.28 0.96
N ARG A 83 10.33 -2.15 1.18
CA ARG A 83 9.95 -0.91 0.49
C ARG A 83 10.39 -0.99 -0.96
N ILE A 84 9.43 -0.97 -1.88
CA ILE A 84 9.69 -1.05 -3.32
C ILE A 84 9.55 0.29 -4.05
N TYR A 85 8.89 1.26 -3.42
CA TYR A 85 8.75 2.61 -3.96
C TYR A 85 8.69 3.63 -2.82
N LEU A 86 9.40 4.74 -2.98
CA LEU A 86 9.32 5.92 -2.12
C LEU A 86 9.59 7.16 -2.96
N ASP A 87 8.68 8.13 -2.91
CA ASP A 87 8.81 9.42 -3.59
C ASP A 87 8.32 10.56 -2.67
N PRO A 88 8.99 11.72 -2.65
CA PRO A 88 8.54 12.86 -1.84
C PRO A 88 7.26 13.53 -2.32
N GLY A 89 6.65 13.05 -3.39
CA GLY A 89 5.44 13.60 -4.03
C GLY A 89 5.74 14.36 -5.32
N THR A 90 6.93 14.15 -5.90
CA THR A 90 7.36 14.82 -7.15
C THR A 90 6.96 14.04 -8.40
N GLN A 91 7.03 12.73 -8.37
CA GLN A 91 6.58 11.86 -9.46
C GLN A 91 5.09 11.54 -9.32
N LEU A 92 4.66 11.22 -8.11
CA LEU A 92 3.28 10.93 -7.78
C LEU A 92 3.01 11.32 -6.32
N SER A 93 2.06 12.21 -6.10
CA SER A 93 1.63 12.57 -4.75
C SER A 93 0.56 11.62 -4.25
N ALA A 94 0.65 11.24 -2.97
CA ALA A 94 -0.38 10.49 -2.24
C ALA A 94 -0.79 9.18 -2.92
N SER A 95 0.18 8.25 -3.06
CA SER A 95 -0.11 6.91 -3.58
C SER A 95 -1.19 6.21 -2.77
N SER A 96 -2.19 5.66 -3.44
CA SER A 96 -3.32 4.97 -2.80
C SER A 96 -3.42 3.49 -3.15
N VAL A 97 -2.89 3.08 -4.29
CA VAL A 97 -2.93 1.70 -4.76
C VAL A 97 -1.66 1.35 -5.51
N ALA A 98 -1.23 0.10 -5.43
CA ALA A 98 -0.11 -0.42 -6.20
C ALA A 98 -0.45 -1.83 -6.70
N ALA A 99 -0.61 -1.98 -8.01
CA ALA A 99 -1.00 -3.24 -8.65
C ALA A 99 0.21 -3.89 -9.34
N PRO A 100 0.66 -5.08 -8.87
CA PRO A 100 1.72 -5.82 -9.53
C PRO A 100 1.21 -6.48 -10.82
N LEU A 101 2.03 -6.38 -11.87
CA LEU A 101 1.85 -7.08 -13.14
C LEU A 101 3.19 -7.72 -13.55
N PRO A 102 3.19 -8.72 -14.47
CA PRO A 102 4.44 -9.32 -14.92
C PRO A 102 5.42 -8.29 -15.49
N GLY A 103 6.51 -8.01 -14.77
CA GLY A 103 7.54 -7.03 -15.13
C GLY A 103 7.21 -5.56 -14.87
N HIS A 104 6.04 -5.26 -14.27
CA HIS A 104 5.58 -3.91 -14.00
C HIS A 104 4.95 -3.78 -12.61
N LEU A 105 4.93 -2.56 -12.10
CA LEU A 105 4.16 -2.15 -10.94
C LEU A 105 3.42 -0.86 -11.28
N LEU A 106 2.10 -0.91 -11.31
CA LEU A 106 1.27 0.27 -11.53
C LEU A 106 0.97 0.92 -10.20
N ILE A 107 1.23 2.23 -10.06
CA ILE A 107 0.99 2.97 -8.82
C ILE A 107 0.00 4.10 -9.10
N GLY A 108 -1.15 4.05 -8.46
CA GLY A 108 -2.19 5.08 -8.55
C GLY A 108 -2.20 6.01 -7.33
N SER A 109 -2.83 7.16 -7.50
CA SER A 109 -2.92 8.24 -6.52
C SER A 109 -4.36 8.58 -6.20
N VAL A 110 -4.58 9.28 -5.09
CA VAL A 110 -5.91 9.76 -4.67
C VAL A 110 -6.45 10.83 -5.62
N PHE A 111 -5.60 11.77 -6.06
CA PHE A 111 -6.05 12.96 -6.81
C PHE A 111 -5.40 13.15 -8.18
N ALA A 112 -4.30 12.45 -8.49
CA ALA A 112 -3.67 12.59 -9.81
C ALA A 112 -4.56 11.98 -10.90
N ASP A 113 -4.56 12.60 -12.08
CA ASP A 113 -5.25 12.13 -13.30
C ASP A 113 -4.39 11.17 -14.13
N TYR A 114 -3.30 10.67 -13.56
CA TYR A 114 -2.38 9.70 -14.13
C TYR A 114 -1.95 8.68 -13.07
N PHE A 115 -1.32 7.63 -13.51
CA PHE A 115 -0.64 6.63 -12.68
C PHE A 115 0.79 6.42 -13.17
N LEU A 116 1.64 5.86 -12.32
CA LEU A 116 2.99 5.45 -12.73
C LEU A 116 2.97 4.00 -13.20
N ASP A 117 3.73 3.73 -14.27
CA ASP A 117 4.10 2.39 -14.71
C ASP A 117 5.60 2.19 -14.45
N CYS A 118 5.91 1.50 -13.37
CA CYS A 118 7.27 1.22 -12.94
C CYS A 118 7.70 -0.15 -13.43
N GLN A 119 8.83 -0.24 -14.13
CA GLN A 119 9.43 -1.53 -14.49
C GLN A 119 9.98 -2.19 -13.22
N THR A 120 9.62 -3.45 -12.99
CA THR A 120 10.19 -4.26 -11.93
C THR A 120 11.29 -5.16 -12.49
N PRO A 121 12.41 -5.38 -11.74
CA PRO A 121 13.42 -6.33 -12.18
C PRO A 121 12.78 -7.70 -12.42
N ARG A 122 13.04 -8.30 -13.57
CA ARG A 122 12.64 -9.69 -13.82
C ARG A 122 13.44 -10.57 -12.85
N VAL A 123 12.75 -11.21 -11.92
CA VAL A 123 13.35 -12.29 -11.14
C VAL A 123 13.49 -13.47 -12.09
N HIS A 124 14.72 -13.79 -12.43
CA HIS A 124 15.06 -14.98 -13.24
C HIS A 124 15.07 -16.22 -12.35
#